data_375926c5f2fdc1eee3cb3e1731813341
#
_entry.id   375926c5f2fdc1eee3cb3e1731813341
#
_cell.length_a   1.000
_cell.length_b   1.000
_cell.length_c   1.000
_cell.angle_alpha   90.00
_cell.angle_beta   90.00
_cell.angle_gamma   90.00
#
_symmetry.space_group_name_H-M   'P 1'
#
loop_
_entity.id
_entity.type
_entity.pdbx_description
1 polymer ?
#
loop_
_entity_poly.entity_id
_entity_poly.type
_entity_poly.pdbx_seq_one_letter_code
_entity_poly.pdbx_strand_id
1 'polypeptide(L)'
;RKKIGKRTIFNMIGPLSSPALVDRQVVGVFDKKLLKIFANALLNLKLKFAWIVNSEDGLDEISPYAKTNIVQLKDGKISEIVIDPKDLNVNADNFKNLIGQDAIYNSEKIIEIFKGQDNDFSKAVCLNAAAGLIVSRKYEDYGKAYNAARDFIKSGSVYDHLNKIQNG
;
A
#
# COMPACT_ATOMS: atom_id res chain seq x y z
N ARG A 1 -17.39 -7.76 -14.93
CA ARG A 1 -15.94 -8.06 -14.87
C ARG A 1 -15.65 -9.53 -15.22
N LYS A 2 -16.32 -10.53 -14.62
CA LYS A 2 -16.09 -11.96 -14.92
C LYS A 2 -16.31 -12.34 -16.41
N LYS A 3 -17.20 -11.66 -17.15
CA LYS A 3 -17.49 -11.97 -18.56
C LYS A 3 -16.43 -11.49 -19.57
N ILE A 4 -15.59 -10.51 -19.23
CA ILE A 4 -14.67 -9.90 -20.22
C ILE A 4 -13.29 -10.56 -20.17
N GLY A 5 -12.88 -11.16 -19.04
CA GLY A 5 -11.62 -11.90 -18.87
C GLY A 5 -10.32 -11.13 -19.16
N LYS A 6 -10.40 -9.85 -19.54
CA LYS A 6 -9.28 -8.99 -19.88
C LYS A 6 -9.25 -7.74 -19.00
N ARG A 7 -8.06 -7.24 -18.69
CA ARG A 7 -7.87 -5.94 -18.03
C ARG A 7 -8.34 -4.82 -18.97
N THR A 8 -9.10 -3.89 -18.46
CA THR A 8 -9.67 -2.77 -19.21
C THR A 8 -9.36 -1.47 -18.50
N ILE A 9 -9.65 -0.34 -19.13
CA ILE A 9 -9.51 1.00 -18.55
C ILE A 9 -10.25 1.14 -17.19
N PHE A 10 -11.33 0.37 -16.99
CA PHE A 10 -12.06 0.35 -15.71
C PHE A 10 -11.23 -0.18 -14.53
N ASN A 11 -10.13 -0.87 -14.77
CA ASN A 11 -9.18 -1.27 -13.74
C ASN A 11 -8.26 -0.11 -13.33
N MET A 12 -8.23 0.96 -14.12
CA MET A 12 -7.34 2.12 -13.93
C MET A 12 -8.10 3.36 -13.43
N ILE A 13 -9.39 3.50 -13.76
CA ILE A 13 -10.17 4.71 -13.45
C ILE A 13 -10.49 4.82 -11.96
N GLY A 14 -10.67 3.72 -11.23
CA GLY A 14 -11.10 3.74 -9.84
C GLY A 14 -10.28 4.70 -8.95
N PRO A 15 -8.95 4.58 -8.91
CA PRO A 15 -8.12 5.49 -8.12
C PRO A 15 -8.15 6.96 -8.58
N LEU A 16 -8.53 7.22 -9.83
CA LEU A 16 -8.56 8.55 -10.43
C LEU A 16 -9.93 9.24 -10.31
N SER A 17 -10.96 8.54 -9.86
CA SER A 17 -12.35 9.02 -9.81
C SER A 17 -12.98 8.89 -8.43
N SER A 18 -12.19 9.04 -7.36
CA SER A 18 -12.70 9.00 -5.99
C SER A 18 -13.67 10.16 -5.72
N PRO A 19 -14.93 9.90 -5.32
CA PRO A 19 -15.88 10.95 -4.98
C PRO A 19 -15.53 11.68 -3.68
N ALA A 20 -14.60 11.15 -2.89
CA ALA A 20 -14.14 11.76 -1.64
C ALA A 20 -13.24 12.98 -1.84
N LEU A 21 -12.91 13.35 -3.10
CA LEU A 21 -12.06 14.48 -3.44
C LEU A 21 -10.77 14.53 -2.63
N VAL A 22 -10.14 13.36 -2.45
CA VAL A 22 -8.89 13.24 -1.69
C VAL A 22 -7.77 14.05 -2.37
N ASP A 23 -6.96 14.75 -1.59
CA ASP A 23 -5.80 15.48 -2.08
C ASP A 23 -4.48 14.71 -1.93
N ARG A 24 -4.53 13.52 -1.34
CA ARG A 24 -3.38 12.64 -1.10
C ARG A 24 -3.79 11.18 -1.23
N GLN A 25 -2.95 10.36 -1.86
CA GLN A 25 -3.22 8.92 -1.96
C GLN A 25 -1.98 8.08 -2.29
N VAL A 26 -2.05 6.81 -1.94
CA VAL A 26 -1.14 5.78 -2.45
C VAL A 26 -1.92 4.96 -3.48
N VAL A 27 -1.32 4.73 -4.65
CA VAL A 27 -1.95 4.01 -5.75
C VAL A 27 -1.03 2.90 -6.24
N GLY A 28 -1.50 1.67 -6.18
CA GLY A 28 -0.83 0.54 -6.79
C GLY A 28 -1.17 0.41 -8.28
N VAL A 29 -0.17 0.09 -9.08
CA VAL A 29 -0.33 -0.18 -10.51
C VAL A 29 0.31 -1.51 -10.88
N PHE A 30 -0.35 -2.28 -11.74
CA PHE A 30 0.06 -3.63 -12.13
C PHE A 30 1.17 -3.68 -13.18
N ASP A 31 1.56 -2.54 -13.76
CA ASP A 31 2.62 -2.43 -14.77
C ASP A 31 3.45 -1.17 -14.48
N LYS A 32 4.77 -1.33 -14.43
CA LYS A 32 5.72 -0.23 -14.19
C LYS A 32 5.54 0.94 -15.17
N LYS A 33 5.11 0.66 -16.40
CA LYS A 33 4.84 1.71 -17.42
C LYS A 33 3.73 2.67 -17.00
N LEU A 34 2.83 2.24 -16.11
CA LEU A 34 1.72 3.05 -15.62
C LEU A 34 2.13 4.07 -14.55
N LEU A 35 3.28 3.89 -13.90
CA LEU A 35 3.72 4.75 -12.81
C LEU A 35 3.68 6.24 -13.19
N LYS A 36 4.37 6.61 -14.28
CA LYS A 36 4.42 8.01 -14.75
C LYS A 36 3.08 8.49 -15.31
N ILE A 37 2.33 7.61 -15.94
CA ILE A 37 1.00 7.94 -16.50
C ILE A 37 0.06 8.34 -15.37
N PHE A 38 0.01 7.55 -14.29
CA PHE A 38 -0.80 7.86 -13.12
C PHE A 38 -0.33 9.12 -12.39
N ALA A 39 0.99 9.31 -12.24
CA ALA A 39 1.53 10.51 -11.60
C ALA A 39 1.10 11.79 -12.35
N ASN A 40 1.18 11.79 -13.69
CA ASN A 40 0.73 12.92 -14.50
C ASN A 40 -0.81 13.11 -14.43
N ALA A 41 -1.58 12.04 -14.42
CA ALA A 41 -3.03 12.12 -14.25
C ALA A 41 -3.39 12.74 -12.90
N LEU A 42 -2.76 12.30 -11.81
CA LEU A 42 -2.99 12.83 -10.46
C LEU A 42 -2.51 14.29 -10.31
N LEU A 43 -1.42 14.66 -11.01
CA LEU A 43 -0.97 16.06 -11.09
C LEU A 43 -2.03 16.94 -11.76
N ASN A 44 -2.61 16.48 -12.88
CA ASN A 44 -3.68 17.18 -13.58
C ASN A 44 -4.96 17.28 -12.73
N LEU A 45 -5.23 16.29 -11.89
CA LEU A 45 -6.30 16.30 -10.89
C LEU A 45 -5.98 17.15 -9.65
N LYS A 46 -4.81 17.82 -9.64
CA LYS A 46 -4.36 18.74 -8.58
C LYS A 46 -4.15 18.09 -7.22
N LEU A 47 -3.81 16.80 -7.19
CA LEU A 47 -3.40 16.16 -5.94
C LEU A 47 -2.12 16.82 -5.41
N LYS A 48 -2.05 16.96 -4.09
CA LYS A 48 -0.89 17.57 -3.41
C LYS A 48 0.23 16.58 -3.17
N PHE A 49 -0.13 15.32 -2.87
CA PHE A 49 0.86 14.28 -2.60
C PHE A 49 0.31 12.91 -2.99
N ALA A 50 1.07 12.18 -3.80
CA ALA A 50 0.75 10.79 -4.12
C ALA A 50 2.02 9.94 -4.30
N TRP A 51 1.92 8.68 -3.92
CA TRP A 51 2.84 7.64 -4.30
C TRP A 51 2.16 6.67 -5.24
N ILE A 52 2.73 6.45 -6.41
CA ILE A 52 2.30 5.44 -7.37
C ILE A 52 3.33 4.32 -7.31
N VAL A 53 2.91 3.12 -6.96
CA VAL A 53 3.81 2.03 -6.60
C VAL A 53 3.64 0.82 -7.51
N ASN A 54 4.76 0.14 -7.81
CA ASN A 54 4.81 -1.13 -8.52
C ASN A 54 6.07 -1.88 -8.09
N SER A 55 5.91 -3.09 -7.59
CA SER A 55 7.02 -3.92 -7.15
C SER A 55 7.60 -4.76 -8.28
N GLU A 56 8.89 -5.09 -8.18
CA GLU A 56 9.61 -5.89 -9.18
C GLU A 56 9.16 -7.36 -9.23
N ASP A 57 8.50 -7.85 -8.18
CA ASP A 57 7.85 -9.16 -8.14
C ASP A 57 6.43 -9.17 -8.74
N GLY A 58 5.96 -8.02 -9.23
CA GLY A 58 4.69 -7.86 -9.91
C GLY A 58 3.51 -7.47 -9.02
N LEU A 59 3.74 -7.24 -7.71
CA LEU A 59 2.71 -6.68 -6.84
C LEU A 59 2.43 -5.22 -7.20
N ASP A 60 1.17 -4.84 -7.18
CA ASP A 60 0.69 -3.46 -7.20
C ASP A 60 0.66 -2.83 -5.79
N GLU A 61 1.61 -3.25 -4.95
CA GLU A 61 1.80 -2.82 -3.57
C GLU A 61 3.30 -2.73 -3.25
N ILE A 62 3.66 -2.21 -2.07
CA ILE A 62 5.04 -2.26 -1.58
C ILE A 62 5.31 -3.66 -1.06
N SER A 63 6.23 -4.35 -1.73
CA SER A 63 6.55 -5.75 -1.44
C SER A 63 7.52 -5.90 -0.28
N PRO A 64 7.36 -6.92 0.58
CA PRO A 64 8.37 -7.33 1.55
C PRO A 64 9.48 -8.19 0.94
N TYR A 65 9.37 -8.61 -0.34
CA TYR A 65 10.31 -9.54 -1.00
C TYR A 65 11.21 -8.87 -2.03
N ALA A 66 10.70 -7.84 -2.69
CA ALA A 66 11.37 -7.23 -3.84
C ALA A 66 11.36 -5.71 -3.74
N LYS A 67 12.26 -5.08 -4.50
CA LYS A 67 12.27 -3.63 -4.63
C LYS A 67 10.95 -3.13 -5.19
N THR A 68 10.50 -2.01 -4.69
CA THR A 68 9.31 -1.32 -5.18
C THR A 68 9.70 0.00 -5.81
N ASN A 69 9.36 0.15 -7.09
CA ASN A 69 9.53 1.39 -7.82
C ASN A 69 8.36 2.32 -7.51
N ILE A 70 8.66 3.55 -7.18
CA ILE A 70 7.66 4.55 -6.80
C ILE A 70 7.87 5.81 -7.65
N VAL A 71 6.81 6.30 -8.24
CA VAL A 71 6.77 7.66 -8.77
C VAL A 71 6.01 8.51 -7.76
N GLN A 72 6.72 9.45 -7.17
CA GLN A 72 6.18 10.40 -6.20
C GLN A 72 5.73 11.67 -6.90
N LEU A 73 4.47 12.06 -6.67
CA LEU A 73 3.98 13.41 -6.87
C LEU A 73 3.98 14.12 -5.52
N LYS A 74 4.69 15.22 -5.37
CA LYS A 74 4.70 16.03 -4.14
C LYS A 74 4.76 17.51 -4.49
N ASP A 75 3.74 18.26 -4.09
CA ASP A 75 3.65 19.72 -4.28
C ASP A 75 3.93 20.16 -5.75
N GLY A 76 3.29 19.47 -6.69
CA GLY A 76 3.41 19.74 -8.13
C GLY A 76 4.68 19.21 -8.80
N LYS A 77 5.57 18.54 -8.06
CA LYS A 77 6.81 17.93 -8.58
C LYS A 77 6.69 16.44 -8.65
N ILE A 78 7.21 15.85 -9.73
CA ILE A 78 7.28 14.40 -9.92
C ILE A 78 8.74 13.95 -9.76
N SER A 79 8.97 12.92 -8.95
CA SER A 79 10.27 12.31 -8.73
C SER A 79 10.15 10.79 -8.64
N GLU A 80 11.25 10.08 -8.85
CA GLU A 80 11.31 8.62 -8.73
C GLU A 80 12.09 8.26 -7.47
N ILE A 81 11.58 7.29 -6.72
CA ILE A 81 12.23 6.69 -5.56
C ILE A 81 12.08 5.18 -5.63
N VAL A 82 12.96 4.46 -4.94
CA VAL A 82 12.91 3.01 -4.81
C VAL A 82 12.95 2.67 -3.33
N ILE A 83 12.09 1.75 -2.92
CA ILE A 83 12.15 1.14 -1.59
C ILE A 83 12.68 -0.27 -1.74
N ASP A 84 13.77 -0.57 -1.04
CA ASP A 84 14.27 -1.93 -0.86
C ASP A 84 13.90 -2.39 0.57
N PRO A 85 13.12 -3.48 0.74
CA PRO A 85 12.76 -3.97 2.07
C PRO A 85 13.99 -4.35 2.90
N LYS A 86 15.11 -4.69 2.27
CA LYS A 86 16.36 -5.02 2.96
C LYS A 86 16.93 -3.82 3.72
N ASP A 87 16.76 -2.60 3.21
CA ASP A 87 17.23 -1.38 3.88
C ASP A 87 16.47 -1.13 5.20
N LEU A 88 15.32 -1.76 5.38
CA LEU A 88 14.50 -1.71 6.58
C LEU A 88 14.66 -2.94 7.48
N ASN A 89 15.58 -3.84 7.15
CA ASN A 89 15.72 -5.16 7.79
C ASN A 89 14.42 -5.99 7.74
N VAL A 90 13.62 -5.81 6.70
CA VAL A 90 12.43 -6.62 6.46
C VAL A 90 12.87 -7.89 5.73
N ASN A 91 12.84 -9.00 6.45
CA ASN A 91 13.12 -10.33 5.91
C ASN A 91 11.80 -11.08 5.81
N ALA A 92 11.35 -11.33 4.59
CA ALA A 92 10.19 -12.15 4.31
C ALA A 92 10.65 -13.47 3.67
N ASP A 93 10.00 -14.57 4.05
CA ASP A 93 10.52 -15.91 3.75
C ASP A 93 10.09 -16.38 2.36
N ASN A 94 8.81 -16.24 2.02
CA ASN A 94 8.30 -16.80 0.77
C ASN A 94 7.09 -16.02 0.24
N PHE A 95 7.17 -15.60 -1.01
CA PHE A 95 6.07 -14.91 -1.71
C PHE A 95 4.73 -15.68 -1.65
N LYS A 96 4.77 -17.01 -1.62
CA LYS A 96 3.56 -17.83 -1.48
C LYS A 96 2.79 -17.56 -0.19
N ASN A 97 3.46 -17.03 0.84
CA ASN A 97 2.83 -16.66 2.10
C ASN A 97 1.87 -15.47 1.98
N LEU A 98 1.98 -14.67 0.89
CA LEU A 98 1.07 -13.54 0.61
C LEU A 98 -0.12 -13.93 -0.28
N ILE A 99 -0.22 -15.21 -0.69
CA ILE A 99 -1.33 -15.64 -1.54
C ILE A 99 -2.58 -15.75 -0.68
N GLY A 100 -3.53 -14.85 -0.91
CA GLY A 100 -4.85 -14.91 -0.33
C GLY A 100 -5.68 -16.06 -0.92
N GLN A 101 -6.76 -16.43 -0.22
CA GLN A 101 -7.69 -17.46 -0.67
C GLN A 101 -9.11 -16.86 -0.79
N ASP A 102 -10.07 -17.46 -0.12
CA ASP A 102 -11.43 -16.93 -0.06
C ASP A 102 -11.58 -15.80 0.98
N ALA A 103 -12.76 -15.22 1.04
CA ALA A 103 -13.04 -14.10 1.94
C ALA A 103 -12.93 -14.49 3.43
N ILE A 104 -13.24 -15.73 3.78
CA ILE A 104 -13.18 -16.22 5.15
C ILE A 104 -11.73 -16.32 5.59
N TYR A 105 -10.90 -17.02 4.82
CA TYR A 105 -9.46 -17.14 5.07
C TYR A 105 -8.79 -15.77 5.19
N ASN A 106 -9.09 -14.85 4.24
CA ASN A 106 -8.47 -13.53 4.25
C ASN A 106 -8.90 -12.69 5.45
N SER A 107 -10.17 -12.81 5.90
CA SER A 107 -10.64 -12.10 7.09
C SER A 107 -9.99 -12.63 8.38
N GLU A 108 -9.79 -13.93 8.48
CA GLU A 108 -9.06 -14.54 9.60
C GLU A 108 -7.62 -14.05 9.66
N LYS A 109 -6.92 -14.00 8.50
CA LYS A 109 -5.56 -13.47 8.43
C LYS A 109 -5.46 -12.00 8.80
N ILE A 110 -6.43 -11.17 8.41
CA ILE A 110 -6.50 -9.77 8.83
C ILE A 110 -6.65 -9.66 10.36
N ILE A 111 -7.53 -10.46 10.97
CA ILE A 111 -7.73 -10.47 12.42
C ILE A 111 -6.47 -10.93 13.15
N GLU A 112 -5.78 -11.96 12.66
CA GLU A 112 -4.51 -12.43 13.22
C GLU A 112 -3.47 -11.28 13.24
N ILE A 113 -3.32 -10.58 12.13
CA ILE A 113 -2.42 -9.42 12.02
C ILE A 113 -2.81 -8.34 13.02
N PHE A 114 -4.08 -7.97 13.07
CA PHE A 114 -4.57 -6.91 13.96
C PHE A 114 -4.42 -7.24 15.44
N LYS A 115 -4.37 -8.54 15.80
CA LYS A 115 -4.02 -9.03 17.15
C LYS A 115 -2.52 -9.04 17.42
N GLY A 116 -1.69 -8.56 16.50
CA GLY A 116 -0.24 -8.39 16.68
C GLY A 116 0.62 -9.53 16.14
N GLN A 117 0.06 -10.44 15.31
CA GLN A 117 0.85 -11.52 14.74
C GLN A 117 1.91 -10.98 13.77
N ASP A 118 3.18 -11.39 13.95
CA ASP A 118 4.31 -11.04 13.10
C ASP A 118 4.57 -12.15 12.07
N ASN A 119 4.18 -11.88 10.83
CA ASN A 119 4.34 -12.78 9.69
C ASN A 119 4.54 -11.98 8.40
N ASP A 120 4.66 -12.64 7.25
CA ASP A 120 4.89 -11.96 5.97
C ASP A 120 3.72 -11.06 5.56
N PHE A 121 2.47 -11.43 5.90
CA PHE A 121 1.31 -10.54 5.68
C PHE A 121 1.42 -9.26 6.51
N SER A 122 1.79 -9.37 7.80
CA SER A 122 1.93 -8.19 8.66
C SER A 122 3.05 -7.26 8.16
N LYS A 123 4.16 -7.82 7.66
CA LYS A 123 5.24 -7.04 7.05
C LYS A 123 4.75 -6.26 5.83
N ALA A 124 4.02 -6.92 4.92
CA ALA A 124 3.42 -6.26 3.76
C ALA A 124 2.45 -5.14 4.18
N VAL A 125 1.56 -5.42 5.13
CA VAL A 125 0.61 -4.43 5.67
C VAL A 125 1.35 -3.24 6.27
N CYS A 126 2.41 -3.45 7.08
CA CYS A 126 3.19 -2.38 7.69
C CYS A 126 3.91 -1.52 6.64
N LEU A 127 4.48 -2.14 5.58
CA LEU A 127 5.12 -1.40 4.48
C LEU A 127 4.12 -0.48 3.78
N ASN A 128 2.94 -0.98 3.45
CA ASN A 128 1.92 -0.20 2.77
C ASN A 128 1.27 0.85 3.68
N ALA A 129 1.08 0.56 4.97
CA ALA A 129 0.65 1.54 5.97
C ALA A 129 1.67 2.68 6.12
N ALA A 130 2.97 2.36 6.12
CA ALA A 130 4.04 3.36 6.16
C ALA A 130 3.95 4.33 4.97
N ALA A 131 3.65 3.85 3.76
CA ALA A 131 3.42 4.71 2.61
C ALA A 131 2.25 5.69 2.86
N GLY A 132 1.16 5.20 3.45
CA GLY A 132 0.04 6.04 3.86
C GLY A 132 0.46 7.11 4.88
N LEU A 133 1.30 6.75 5.86
CA LEU A 133 1.83 7.69 6.86
C LEU A 133 2.72 8.77 6.23
N ILE A 134 3.55 8.42 5.25
CA ILE A 134 4.37 9.38 4.49
C ILE A 134 3.48 10.32 3.67
N VAL A 135 2.57 9.76 2.87
CA VAL A 135 1.71 10.55 1.98
C VAL A 135 0.76 11.45 2.78
N SER A 136 0.33 11.02 3.97
CA SER A 136 -0.44 11.86 4.91
C SER A 136 0.40 12.95 5.60
N ARG A 137 1.73 12.95 5.40
CA ARG A 137 2.70 13.87 6.06
C ARG A 137 2.77 13.70 7.59
N LYS A 138 2.37 12.54 8.10
CA LYS A 138 2.57 12.21 9.53
C LYS A 138 4.01 11.83 9.85
N TYR A 139 4.72 11.34 8.83
CA TYR A 139 6.14 11.00 8.90
C TYR A 139 6.86 11.51 7.65
N GLU A 140 8.13 11.86 7.80
CA GLU A 140 9.01 12.24 6.68
C GLU A 140 10.00 11.12 6.33
N ASP A 141 10.32 10.27 7.29
CA ASP A 141 11.21 9.13 7.14
C ASP A 141 10.41 7.83 7.03
N TYR A 142 10.63 7.08 5.95
CA TYR A 142 9.86 5.88 5.68
C TYR A 142 10.17 4.74 6.65
N GLY A 143 11.43 4.61 7.12
CA GLY A 143 11.81 3.60 8.11
C GLY A 143 11.14 3.87 9.47
N LYS A 144 11.06 5.13 9.89
CA LYS A 144 10.32 5.52 11.09
C LYS A 144 8.82 5.25 10.94
N ALA A 145 8.25 5.54 9.76
CA ALA A 145 6.84 5.25 9.47
C ALA A 145 6.55 3.74 9.52
N TYR A 146 7.44 2.92 8.95
CA TYR A 146 7.33 1.47 8.99
C TYR A 146 7.39 0.94 10.44
N ASN A 147 8.36 1.39 11.23
CA ASN A 147 8.48 0.97 12.63
C ASN A 147 7.24 1.38 13.44
N ALA A 148 6.72 2.59 13.25
CA ALA A 148 5.50 3.03 13.91
C ALA A 148 4.28 2.18 13.54
N ALA A 149 4.11 1.84 12.25
CA ALA A 149 3.03 0.95 11.81
C ALA A 149 3.16 -0.44 12.43
N ARG A 150 4.38 -1.00 12.46
CA ARG A 150 4.66 -2.30 13.06
C ARG A 150 4.37 -2.32 14.57
N ASP A 151 4.86 -1.31 15.29
CA ASP A 151 4.67 -1.23 16.74
C ASP A 151 3.18 -1.05 17.08
N PHE A 152 2.42 -0.29 16.28
CA PHE A 152 0.99 -0.14 16.45
C PHE A 152 0.21 -1.44 16.21
N ILE A 153 0.59 -2.23 15.18
CA ILE A 153 0.02 -3.56 14.96
C ILE A 153 0.38 -4.49 16.12
N LYS A 154 1.65 -4.55 16.53
CA LYS A 154 2.11 -5.42 17.61
C LYS A 154 1.46 -5.12 18.96
N SER A 155 1.05 -3.89 19.21
CA SER A 155 0.34 -3.52 20.43
C SER A 155 -1.09 -4.06 20.53
N GLY A 156 -1.65 -4.59 19.43
CA GLY A 156 -3.06 -5.00 19.37
C GLY A 156 -4.06 -3.85 19.25
N SER A 157 -3.58 -2.58 19.30
CA SER A 157 -4.46 -1.40 19.25
C SER A 157 -5.29 -1.31 17.98
N VAL A 158 -4.81 -1.91 16.87
CA VAL A 158 -5.57 -2.00 15.61
C VAL A 158 -6.81 -2.86 15.78
N TYR A 159 -6.68 -3.98 16.50
CA TYR A 159 -7.82 -4.86 16.78
C TYR A 159 -8.85 -4.19 17.69
N ASP A 160 -8.40 -3.48 18.72
CA ASP A 160 -9.29 -2.71 19.59
C ASP A 160 -10.05 -1.62 18.80
N HIS A 161 -9.38 -0.99 17.86
CA HIS A 161 -10.01 0.00 16.98
C HIS A 161 -11.06 -0.64 16.06
N LEU A 162 -10.75 -1.80 15.46
CA LEU A 162 -11.71 -2.57 14.66
C LEU A 162 -12.98 -2.89 15.48
N ASN A 163 -12.80 -3.41 16.71
CA ASN A 163 -13.92 -3.73 17.59
C ASN A 163 -14.79 -2.51 17.91
N LYS A 164 -14.19 -1.33 18.11
CA LYS A 164 -14.95 -0.09 18.32
C LYS A 164 -15.79 0.29 17.11
N ILE A 165 -15.26 0.12 15.88
CA ILE A 165 -16.01 0.43 14.64
C ILE A 165 -17.16 -0.57 14.45
N GLN A 166 -16.99 -1.84 14.81
CA GLN A 166 -18.00 -2.87 14.61
C GLN A 166 -19.14 -2.81 15.65
N ASN A 167 -18.87 -2.27 16.84
CA ASN A 167 -19.82 -2.25 17.97
C ASN A 167 -20.36 -0.83 18.26
N GLY A 168 -19.94 0.18 17.54
CA GLY A 168 -20.41 1.58 17.64
C GLY A 168 -21.35 1.92 16.53
#